data_a4dcbbce69610765b7a8562d1ca58c3e
#
_entry.id   a4dcbbce69610765b7a8562d1ca58c3e
#
_cell.length_a   1.000
_cell.length_b   1.000
_cell.length_c   1.000
_cell.angle_alpha   90.00
_cell.angle_beta   90.00
_cell.angle_gamma   90.00
#
_symmetry.space_group_name_H-M   'P 1'
#
loop_
_entity.id
_entity.type
_entity.pdbx_description
1 polymer ?
#
loop_
_entity_poly.entity_id
_entity_poly.type
_entity_poly.pdbx_seq_one_letter_code
_entity_poly.pdbx_strand_id
1 'polypeptide(L)' 'MDSIEKHIEEDKKILQDPTTNPQMRRHIEGELHELEEYVEH' A
#
# COMPACT_ATOMS: atom_id res chain seq x y z
N MET A 1 1.36 17.16 -5.07
CA MET A 1 1.47 16.63 -4.46
C MET A 1 0.97 15.47 -4.26
N ASP A 2 0.91 14.58 -4.30
CA ASP A 2 0.80 13.46 -4.43
C ASP A 2 0.84 12.65 -3.46
N SER A 3 0.86 12.78 -2.70
CA SER A 3 0.95 12.15 -1.63
C SER A 3 0.28 10.91 -1.42
N ILE A 4 -0.95 10.78 -1.02
CA ILE A 4 -1.60 9.53 -0.67
C ILE A 4 -1.75 8.62 -1.88
N GLU A 5 -2.15 9.16 -2.99
CA GLU A 5 -2.34 8.36 -4.19
C GLU A 5 -1.01 7.75 -4.65
N LYS A 6 0.05 8.53 -4.59
CA LYS A 6 1.34 8.01 -4.98
C LYS A 6 1.81 6.93 -4.03
N HIS A 7 1.55 7.12 -2.75
CA HIS A 7 1.93 6.13 -1.75
C HIS A 7 1.19 4.81 -1.98
N ILE A 8 -0.08 4.89 -2.30
CA ILE A 8 -0.87 3.71 -2.60
C ILE A 8 -0.33 2.99 -3.82
N GLU A 9 0.06 3.74 -4.85
CA GLU A 9 0.60 3.12 -6.03
C GLU A 9 1.90 2.38 -5.75
N GLU A 10 2.76 2.97 -4.98
CA GLU A 10 4.03 2.33 -4.63
C GLU A 10 3.79 1.08 -3.79
N ASP A 11 2.86 1.14 -2.86
CA ASP A 11 2.55 -0.02 -2.04
C ASP A 11 2.00 -1.16 -2.90
N LYS A 12 1.18 -0.83 -3.87
CA LYS A 12 0.64 -1.85 -4.76
C LYS A 12 1.75 -2.51 -5.57
N LYS A 13 2.73 -1.74 -5.98
CA LYS A 13 3.87 -2.28 -6.70
C LYS A 13 4.64 -3.26 -5.83
N ILE A 14 4.85 -2.92 -4.58
CA ILE A 14 5.56 -3.79 -3.66
C ILE A 14 4.78 -5.09 -3.46
N LEU A 15 3.47 -4.99 -3.37
CA LEU A 15 2.66 -6.19 -3.20
C LEU A 15 2.70 -7.10 -4.41
N GLN A 16 2.91 -6.54 -5.58
CA GLN A 16 2.99 -7.35 -6.80
C GLN A 16 4.36 -7.98 -6.98
N ASP A 17 5.35 -7.53 -6.24
CA ASP A 17 6.69 -8.03 -6.38
C ASP A 17 6.82 -9.42 -5.76
N PRO A 18 7.23 -10.43 -6.52
CA PRO A 18 7.33 -11.79 -5.97
C PRO A 18 8.45 -11.95 -4.96
N THR A 19 9.38 -11.00 -4.90
CA THR A 19 10.47 -11.08 -3.93
C THR A 19 10.13 -10.39 -2.63
N THR A 20 8.95 -9.83 -2.51
CA THR A 20 8.58 -9.12 -1.30
C THR A 20 8.36 -10.10 -0.14
N ASN A 21 8.88 -9.73 1.01
CA ASN A 21 8.77 -10.54 2.20
C ASN A 21 7.31 -10.66 2.65
N PRO A 22 6.86 -11.84 3.10
CA PRO A 22 5.47 -11.98 3.56
C PRO A 22 5.11 -11.06 4.71
N GLN A 23 6.06 -10.77 5.58
CA GLN A 23 5.79 -9.85 6.67
C GLN A 23 5.54 -8.43 6.13
N MET A 24 6.34 -8.02 5.19
CA MET A 24 6.19 -6.72 4.56
C MET A 24 4.88 -6.63 3.81
N ARG A 25 4.51 -7.72 3.12
CA ARG A 25 3.26 -7.76 2.42
C ARG A 25 2.10 -7.53 3.35
N ARG A 26 2.09 -8.20 4.46
CA ARG A 26 1.04 -8.07 5.43
C ARG A 26 0.95 -6.64 5.96
N HIS A 27 2.11 -6.05 6.24
CA HIS A 27 2.17 -4.70 6.75
C HIS A 27 1.60 -3.72 5.74
N ILE A 28 1.98 -3.87 4.48
CA ILE A 28 1.54 -2.97 3.44
C ILE A 28 0.05 -3.14 3.17
N GLU A 29 -0.45 -4.35 3.23
CA GLU A 29 -1.87 -4.58 3.02
C GLU A 29 -2.70 -3.85 4.07
N GLY A 30 -2.25 -3.88 5.31
CA GLY A 30 -2.91 -3.15 6.37
C GLY A 30 -2.87 -1.65 6.14
N GLU A 31 -1.71 -1.15 5.73
CA GLU A 31 -1.56 0.27 5.44
C GLU A 31 -2.47 0.69 4.29
N LEU A 32 -2.51 -0.12 3.26
CA LEU A 32 -3.36 0.20 2.11
C LEU A 32 -4.82 0.28 2.51
N HIS A 33 -5.26 -0.63 3.35
CA HIS A 33 -6.63 -0.63 3.80
C HIS A 33 -6.96 0.67 4.54
N GLU A 34 -6.07 1.10 5.39
CA GLU A 34 -6.27 2.34 6.13
C GLU A 34 -6.25 3.54 5.21
N LEU A 35 -5.34 3.56 4.27
CA LEU A 35 -5.23 4.69 3.36
C LEU A 35 -6.46 4.80 2.47
N GLU A 36 -6.97 3.67 2.03
CA GLU A 36 -8.15 3.67 1.19
C GLU A 36 -9.37 4.16 1.93
N GLU A 37 -9.48 3.78 3.19
CA GLU A 37 -10.57 4.29 4.00
C GLU A 37 -10.45 5.80 4.16
N TYR A 38 -9.25 6.28 4.31
CA TYR A 38 -9.01 7.70 4.48
C TYR A 38 -9.43 8.47 3.24
N VAL A 39 -9.10 7.93 2.08
CA VAL A 39 -9.41 8.60 0.82
C VAL A 39 -10.90 8.63 0.55
N GLU A 40 -11.60 7.56 0.95
CA GLU A 40 -13.02 7.51 0.73
C GLU A 40 -13.80 8.43 1.65
N HIS A 41 -13.19 8.87 2.70
CA HIS A 41 -13.85 9.73 3.61
C HIS A 41 -13.79 11.16 3.09
#